data_6c20c56dbaf0f417ac872d436a35f638
#
_entry.id   6c20c56dbaf0f417ac872d436a35f638
#
_cell.length_a   1.000
_cell.length_b   1.000
_cell.length_c   1.000
_cell.angle_alpha   90.00
_cell.angle_beta   90.00
_cell.angle_gamma   90.00
#
_symmetry.space_group_name_H-M   'P 1'
#
loop_
_entity.id
_entity.type
_entity.pdbx_description
1 polymer ?
#
loop_
_entity_poly.entity_id
_entity_poly.type
_entity_poly.pdbx_seq_one_letter_code
_entity_poly.pdbx_strand_id
1 'polypeptide(L)'
;LSFISCSKDDPFPTDEEDDMSFVHSVTVGDNAYVSLFKDLNVEQTSTQNSLVFAKESFLFTYGGNIYVLESMNARLYKYRVENGLLIQEKETMILPSGSLPAFLTFDSEEKAYISCVGLGKLYIINPTTMQKTGEIDLSEYAIGKESGDKNPEPGASVIRDGILYVGLAQDKSQFNPNTGAYVLLIDTKTDKPIKMISDNRATMATAYEYSGD
;
A
#
# COMPACT_ATOMS: atom_id res chain seq x y z
N LEU A 1 -3.91 8.32 -12.61
CA LEU A 1 -4.45 6.99 -12.96
C LEU A 1 -3.50 5.96 -12.37
N SER A 2 -3.94 5.30 -11.31
CA SER A 2 -3.20 4.15 -10.75
C SER A 2 -3.79 2.88 -11.35
N PHE A 3 -3.00 2.10 -12.03
CA PHE A 3 -3.37 0.76 -12.46
C PHE A 3 -2.91 -0.22 -11.40
N ILE A 4 -3.79 -1.11 -10.97
CA ILE A 4 -3.45 -2.22 -10.08
C ILE A 4 -3.16 -3.43 -10.97
N SER A 5 -1.95 -3.98 -10.86
CA SER A 5 -1.57 -5.24 -11.48
C SER A 5 -2.01 -6.40 -10.61
N CYS A 6 -2.68 -7.39 -11.20
CA CYS A 6 -2.94 -8.66 -10.55
C CYS A 6 -1.68 -9.53 -10.61
N SER A 7 -1.26 -10.12 -9.48
CA SER A 7 -0.18 -11.10 -9.48
C SER A 7 -0.64 -12.42 -10.10
N LYS A 8 0.24 -13.11 -10.84
CA LYS A 8 -0.07 -14.40 -11.51
C LYS A 8 -0.28 -15.58 -10.55
N ASP A 9 -0.09 -15.38 -9.26
CA ASP A 9 -0.12 -16.44 -8.23
C ASP A 9 -1.42 -16.48 -7.41
N ASP A 10 -2.40 -15.61 -7.73
CA ASP A 10 -3.73 -15.71 -7.13
C ASP A 10 -4.50 -16.87 -7.79
N PRO A 11 -4.90 -17.90 -7.05
CA PRO A 11 -5.74 -18.96 -7.61
C PRO A 11 -7.11 -18.38 -7.90
N PHE A 12 -7.34 -17.97 -9.16
CA PHE A 12 -8.69 -17.64 -9.61
C PHE A 12 -9.56 -18.89 -9.56
N PRO A 13 -10.75 -18.82 -8.97
CA PRO A 13 -11.72 -19.89 -9.11
C PRO A 13 -12.08 -20.01 -10.58
N THR A 14 -11.75 -21.16 -11.16
CA THR A 14 -12.24 -21.57 -12.48
C THR A 14 -13.67 -22.09 -12.32
N ASP A 15 -14.57 -21.64 -13.19
CA ASP A 15 -15.91 -22.16 -13.47
C ASP A 15 -17.11 -21.52 -12.73
N GLU A 16 -17.28 -20.21 -12.85
CA GLU A 16 -18.59 -19.57 -13.03
C GLU A 16 -18.36 -18.34 -13.89
N GLU A 17 -19.29 -17.87 -14.73
CA GLU A 17 -19.15 -16.67 -15.55
C GLU A 17 -18.64 -15.54 -14.67
N ASP A 18 -17.33 -15.33 -14.72
CA ASP A 18 -16.61 -14.38 -13.87
C ASP A 18 -17.14 -12.99 -14.15
N ASP A 19 -17.97 -12.51 -13.25
CA ASP A 19 -18.40 -11.12 -13.19
C ASP A 19 -17.18 -10.27 -12.76
N MET A 20 -16.16 -10.24 -13.65
CA MET A 20 -14.92 -9.50 -13.40
C MET A 20 -15.26 -8.04 -13.16
N SER A 21 -15.18 -7.63 -11.92
CA SER A 21 -15.35 -6.24 -11.53
C SER A 21 -13.99 -5.55 -11.42
N PHE A 22 -13.87 -4.40 -12.04
CA PHE A 22 -12.70 -3.53 -11.88
C PHE A 22 -13.00 -2.49 -10.80
N VAL A 23 -12.06 -2.28 -9.91
CA VAL A 23 -12.11 -1.18 -8.96
C VAL A 23 -11.16 -0.07 -9.39
N HIS A 24 -11.61 1.15 -9.33
CA HIS A 24 -10.74 2.30 -9.58
C HIS A 24 -10.98 3.42 -8.57
N SER A 25 -9.98 4.27 -8.42
CA SER A 25 -10.04 5.48 -7.64
C SER A 25 -9.75 6.70 -8.51
N VAL A 26 -10.57 7.74 -8.34
CA VAL A 26 -10.35 9.05 -8.98
C VAL A 26 -10.37 10.12 -7.91
N THR A 27 -9.33 10.96 -7.88
CA THR A 27 -9.28 12.10 -6.96
C THR A 27 -9.79 13.35 -7.67
N VAL A 28 -10.78 14.01 -7.05
CA VAL A 28 -11.35 15.28 -7.50
C VAL A 28 -11.38 16.24 -6.31
N GLY A 29 -10.59 17.30 -6.38
CA GLY A 29 -10.44 18.23 -5.26
C GLY A 29 -9.85 17.53 -4.03
N ASP A 30 -10.57 17.58 -2.93
CA ASP A 30 -10.17 16.99 -1.65
C ASP A 30 -10.75 15.58 -1.40
N ASN A 31 -11.41 15.00 -2.40
CA ASN A 31 -12.05 13.69 -2.27
C ASN A 31 -11.48 12.67 -3.26
N ALA A 32 -11.33 11.44 -2.81
CA ALA A 32 -11.10 10.26 -3.63
C ALA A 32 -12.42 9.47 -3.76
N TYR A 33 -12.81 9.17 -4.98
CA TYR A 33 -14.00 8.39 -5.31
C TYR A 33 -13.59 6.99 -5.73
N VAL A 34 -14.09 5.99 -5.03
CA VAL A 34 -13.81 4.58 -5.33
C VAL A 34 -15.06 3.93 -5.88
N SER A 35 -14.97 3.37 -7.08
CA SER A 35 -16.09 2.79 -7.82
C SER A 35 -15.75 1.44 -8.41
N LEU A 36 -16.79 0.62 -8.64
CA LEU A 36 -16.71 -0.63 -9.35
C LEU A 36 -17.20 -0.48 -10.78
N PHE A 37 -16.53 -1.16 -11.71
CA PHE A 37 -16.98 -1.36 -13.08
C PHE A 37 -17.08 -2.85 -13.38
N LYS A 38 -18.14 -3.24 -14.06
CA LYS A 38 -18.31 -4.59 -14.59
C LYS A 38 -17.60 -4.80 -15.92
N ASP A 39 -17.49 -3.74 -16.71
CA ASP A 39 -16.90 -3.75 -18.05
C ASP A 39 -16.09 -2.48 -18.28
N LEU A 40 -14.89 -2.64 -18.82
CA LEU A 40 -14.02 -1.52 -19.19
C LEU A 40 -14.52 -0.73 -20.41
N ASN A 41 -15.49 -1.29 -21.15
CA ASN A 41 -16.08 -0.60 -22.30
C ASN A 41 -17.25 0.32 -21.94
N VAL A 42 -17.63 0.41 -20.68
CA VAL A 42 -18.72 1.26 -20.21
C VAL A 42 -18.17 2.66 -19.91
N GLU A 43 -18.68 3.66 -20.63
CA GLU A 43 -18.51 5.05 -20.23
C GLU A 43 -19.27 5.28 -18.92
N GLN A 44 -18.62 5.16 -17.79
CA GLN A 44 -19.19 5.51 -16.51
C GLN A 44 -19.05 7.01 -16.30
N THR A 45 -20.12 7.73 -16.51
CA THR A 45 -20.20 9.19 -16.32
C THR A 45 -20.71 9.59 -14.93
N SER A 46 -21.09 8.62 -14.10
CA SER A 46 -21.78 8.84 -12.82
C SER A 46 -20.97 8.33 -11.65
N THR A 47 -20.87 9.14 -10.60
CA THR A 47 -20.36 8.77 -9.28
C THR A 47 -21.43 8.07 -8.41
N GLN A 48 -22.56 7.69 -8.98
CA GLN A 48 -23.56 6.88 -8.28
C GLN A 48 -22.92 5.56 -7.86
N ASN A 49 -23.11 5.18 -6.61
CA ASN A 49 -22.52 4.03 -5.96
C ASN A 49 -21.00 4.12 -5.73
N SER A 50 -20.39 5.31 -5.85
CA SER A 50 -19.01 5.52 -5.43
C SER A 50 -18.93 5.71 -3.92
N LEU A 51 -17.93 5.08 -3.30
CA LEU A 51 -17.52 5.44 -1.96
C LEU A 51 -16.63 6.67 -2.00
N VAL A 52 -16.74 7.51 -0.98
CA VAL A 52 -15.96 8.76 -0.91
C VAL A 52 -15.01 8.68 0.28
N PHE A 53 -13.74 8.95 0.00
CA PHE A 53 -12.64 9.00 0.95
C PHE A 53 -11.93 10.35 0.86
N ALA A 54 -11.02 10.62 1.78
CA ALA A 54 -10.12 11.76 1.67
C ALA A 54 -9.20 11.63 0.46
N LYS A 55 -8.71 12.75 -0.08
CA LYS A 55 -7.61 12.72 -1.06
C LYS A 55 -6.42 11.93 -0.52
N GLU A 56 -5.56 11.45 -1.39
CA GLU A 56 -4.44 10.58 -1.02
C GLU A 56 -4.91 9.25 -0.39
N SER A 57 -5.95 8.67 -0.98
CA SER A 57 -6.40 7.32 -0.70
C SER A 57 -5.90 6.37 -1.78
N PHE A 58 -5.29 5.29 -1.34
CA PHE A 58 -4.69 4.27 -2.20
C PHE A 58 -5.52 2.99 -2.18
N LEU A 59 -5.61 2.34 -3.34
CA LEU A 59 -6.32 1.07 -3.49
C LEU A 59 -5.36 -0.09 -3.56
N PHE A 60 -5.72 -1.17 -2.87
CA PHE A 60 -5.03 -2.45 -2.94
C PHE A 60 -6.07 -3.57 -3.03
N THR A 61 -5.69 -4.67 -3.67
CA THR A 61 -6.55 -5.87 -3.76
C THR A 61 -5.76 -7.08 -3.29
N TYR A 62 -6.43 -7.96 -2.54
CA TYR A 62 -5.85 -9.22 -2.11
C TYR A 62 -6.96 -10.19 -1.66
N GLY A 63 -6.86 -11.47 -2.09
CA GLY A 63 -7.81 -12.52 -1.69
C GLY A 63 -9.27 -12.18 -1.99
N GLY A 64 -9.55 -11.56 -3.14
CA GLY A 64 -10.90 -11.13 -3.53
C GLY A 64 -11.44 -9.91 -2.76
N ASN A 65 -10.63 -9.31 -1.87
CA ASN A 65 -11.00 -8.13 -1.09
C ASN A 65 -10.35 -6.86 -1.67
N ILE A 66 -10.99 -5.74 -1.40
CA ILE A 66 -10.52 -4.41 -1.76
C ILE A 66 -10.19 -3.66 -0.48
N TYR A 67 -9.00 -3.09 -0.44
CA TYR A 67 -8.52 -2.32 0.69
C TYR A 67 -8.33 -0.87 0.27
N VAL A 68 -8.85 0.07 1.06
CA VAL A 68 -8.66 1.51 0.88
C VAL A 68 -7.84 2.04 2.03
N LEU A 69 -6.67 2.59 1.71
CA LEU A 69 -5.74 3.16 2.68
C LEU A 69 -5.75 4.68 2.55
N GLU A 70 -6.35 5.37 3.53
CA GLU A 70 -6.35 6.83 3.62
C GLU A 70 -5.07 7.32 4.32
N SER A 71 -4.21 8.00 3.60
CA SER A 71 -2.94 8.51 4.14
C SER A 71 -3.16 9.60 5.18
N MET A 72 -3.91 10.64 4.84
CA MET A 72 -4.12 11.82 5.70
C MET A 72 -4.92 11.51 6.96
N ASN A 73 -5.92 10.64 6.86
CA ASN A 73 -6.76 10.24 7.99
C ASN A 73 -6.21 9.04 8.76
N ALA A 74 -5.12 8.43 8.27
CA ALA A 74 -4.49 7.26 8.87
C ALA A 74 -5.48 6.13 9.11
N ARG A 75 -6.20 5.72 8.07
CA ARG A 75 -7.25 4.69 8.15
C ARG A 75 -7.09 3.64 7.07
N LEU A 76 -7.41 2.40 7.41
CA LEU A 76 -7.51 1.28 6.48
C LEU A 76 -8.92 0.71 6.53
N TYR A 77 -9.52 0.56 5.37
CA TYR A 77 -10.84 -0.05 5.18
C TYR A 77 -10.70 -1.33 4.37
N LYS A 78 -11.57 -2.30 4.65
CA LYS A 78 -11.70 -3.54 3.90
C LYS A 78 -13.10 -3.71 3.36
N TYR A 79 -13.20 -3.96 2.06
CA TYR A 79 -14.46 -4.20 1.35
C TYR A 79 -14.40 -5.52 0.60
N ARG A 80 -15.56 -6.15 0.43
CA ARG A 80 -15.81 -7.19 -0.55
C ARG A 80 -16.79 -6.70 -1.59
N VAL A 81 -16.81 -7.35 -2.74
CA VAL A 81 -17.84 -7.11 -3.75
C VAL A 81 -19.00 -8.08 -3.53
N GLU A 82 -20.20 -7.53 -3.46
CA GLU A 82 -21.43 -8.33 -3.34
C GLU A 82 -22.53 -7.65 -4.15
N ASN A 83 -23.13 -8.39 -5.11
CA ASN A 83 -24.17 -7.87 -6.00
C ASN A 83 -23.78 -6.55 -6.72
N GLY A 84 -22.51 -6.41 -7.11
CA GLY A 84 -22.00 -5.21 -7.76
C GLY A 84 -21.84 -3.99 -6.85
N LEU A 85 -21.83 -4.19 -5.53
CA LEU A 85 -21.64 -3.15 -4.53
C LEU A 85 -20.40 -3.43 -3.67
N LEU A 86 -19.76 -2.36 -3.21
CA LEU A 86 -18.70 -2.45 -2.20
C LEU A 86 -19.33 -2.51 -0.80
N ILE A 87 -19.17 -3.64 -0.15
CA ILE A 87 -19.70 -3.89 1.20
C ILE A 87 -18.52 -3.92 2.18
N GLN A 88 -18.53 -3.02 3.15
CA GLN A 88 -17.49 -3.02 4.19
C GLN A 88 -17.61 -4.26 5.06
N GLU A 89 -16.51 -5.01 5.17
CA GLU A 89 -16.51 -6.30 5.89
C GLU A 89 -16.18 -6.20 7.36
N LYS A 90 -15.34 -5.25 7.72
CA LYS A 90 -14.78 -5.09 9.07
C LYS A 90 -14.86 -3.64 9.51
N GLU A 91 -14.71 -3.45 10.82
CA GLU A 91 -14.51 -2.11 11.35
C GLU A 91 -13.25 -1.48 10.77
N THR A 92 -13.30 -0.18 10.56
CA THR A 92 -12.17 0.58 10.04
C THR A 92 -10.98 0.47 11.01
N MET A 93 -9.83 0.06 10.51
CA MET A 93 -8.60 0.09 11.29
C MET A 93 -8.08 1.52 11.34
N ILE A 94 -7.87 2.03 12.56
CA ILE A 94 -7.29 3.35 12.79
C ILE A 94 -5.81 3.18 13.11
N LEU A 95 -4.97 3.86 12.33
CA LEU A 95 -3.52 3.95 12.55
C LEU A 95 -3.20 5.19 13.41
N PRO A 96 -2.04 5.25 14.05
CA PRO A 96 -1.65 6.43 14.81
C PRO A 96 -1.63 7.71 13.98
N SER A 97 -2.02 8.80 14.60
CA SER A 97 -1.95 10.12 13.96
C SER A 97 -0.53 10.43 13.50
N GLY A 98 -0.40 11.01 12.32
CA GLY A 98 0.91 11.33 11.72
C GLY A 98 1.63 10.14 11.08
N SER A 99 1.02 8.95 11.05
CA SER A 99 1.64 7.79 10.40
C SER A 99 1.81 7.96 8.90
N LEU A 100 0.94 8.74 8.24
CA LEU A 100 0.93 8.94 6.79
C LEU A 100 1.13 7.62 6.04
N PRO A 101 0.24 6.63 6.20
CA PRO A 101 0.40 5.35 5.55
C PRO A 101 0.28 5.51 4.04
N ALA A 102 1.22 4.93 3.29
CA ALA A 102 1.31 5.13 1.85
C ALA A 102 1.25 3.83 1.04
N PHE A 103 1.58 2.70 1.64
CA PHE A 103 1.62 1.44 0.91
C PHE A 103 1.18 0.26 1.77
N LEU A 104 0.54 -0.72 1.16
CA LEU A 104 0.08 -1.96 1.79
C LEU A 104 0.54 -3.14 0.95
N THR A 105 1.31 -4.05 1.55
CA THR A 105 1.87 -5.23 0.90
C THR A 105 1.47 -6.48 1.66
N PHE A 106 0.86 -7.43 0.97
CA PHE A 106 0.35 -8.66 1.55
C PHE A 106 1.38 -9.79 1.44
N ASP A 107 1.62 -10.49 2.54
CA ASP A 107 2.38 -11.73 2.61
C ASP A 107 1.43 -12.95 2.57
N SER A 108 0.28 -12.81 3.24
CA SER A 108 -0.77 -13.82 3.30
C SER A 108 -2.10 -13.20 3.75
N GLU A 109 -3.15 -14.02 3.86
CA GLU A 109 -4.43 -13.61 4.45
C GLU A 109 -4.34 -13.25 5.93
N GLU A 110 -3.27 -13.65 6.61
CA GLU A 110 -3.03 -13.40 8.03
C GLU A 110 -1.94 -12.36 8.27
N LYS A 111 -1.21 -11.94 7.22
CA LYS A 111 -0.08 -11.03 7.36
C LYS A 111 0.06 -10.06 6.20
N ALA A 112 0.14 -8.79 6.54
CA ALA A 112 0.45 -7.72 5.60
C ALA A 112 1.27 -6.61 6.29
N TYR A 113 1.92 -5.77 5.49
CA TYR A 113 2.76 -4.68 5.97
C TYR A 113 2.21 -3.34 5.46
N ILE A 114 2.10 -2.36 6.35
CA ILE A 114 1.75 -0.97 6.00
C ILE A 114 2.98 -0.11 6.17
N SER A 115 3.41 0.53 5.10
CA SER A 115 4.48 1.55 5.15
C SER A 115 3.94 2.85 5.71
N CYS A 116 4.44 3.27 6.87
CA CYS A 116 4.05 4.49 7.56
C CYS A 116 5.14 5.56 7.36
N VAL A 117 5.01 6.32 6.27
CA VAL A 117 5.99 7.33 5.84
C VAL A 117 6.28 8.34 6.94
N GLY A 118 5.23 8.83 7.63
CA GLY A 118 5.39 9.86 8.66
C GLY A 118 6.06 9.41 9.95
N LEU A 119 6.14 8.10 10.21
CA LEU A 119 6.72 7.57 11.46
C LEU A 119 8.01 6.76 11.24
N GLY A 120 8.43 6.56 10.00
CA GLY A 120 9.60 5.72 9.70
C GLY A 120 9.44 4.28 10.16
N LYS A 121 8.23 3.71 10.04
CA LYS A 121 7.89 2.38 10.53
C LYS A 121 7.11 1.59 9.50
N LEU A 122 7.21 0.26 9.62
CA LEU A 122 6.24 -0.65 9.03
C LEU A 122 5.31 -1.16 10.14
N TYR A 123 3.99 -1.11 9.93
CA TYR A 123 3.05 -1.85 10.76
C TYR A 123 2.76 -3.20 10.15
N ILE A 124 2.80 -4.23 11.00
CA ILE A 124 2.40 -5.58 10.65
C ILE A 124 0.95 -5.73 11.09
N ILE A 125 0.10 -6.17 10.17
CA ILE A 125 -1.31 -6.36 10.43
C ILE A 125 -1.75 -7.76 10.03
N ASN A 126 -2.85 -8.20 10.60
CA ASN A 126 -3.61 -9.32 10.07
C ASN A 126 -4.77 -8.76 9.22
N PRO A 127 -4.75 -8.91 7.88
CA PRO A 127 -5.76 -8.33 7.00
C PRO A 127 -7.13 -9.02 7.12
N THR A 128 -7.19 -10.25 7.65
CA THR A 128 -8.47 -10.93 7.91
C THR A 128 -9.19 -10.32 9.11
N THR A 129 -8.47 -10.03 10.18
CA THR A 129 -9.06 -9.44 11.40
C THR A 129 -9.02 -7.92 11.44
N MET A 130 -8.27 -7.29 10.53
CA MET A 130 -8.01 -5.85 10.49
C MET A 130 -7.38 -5.33 11.79
N GLN A 131 -6.45 -6.10 12.36
CA GLN A 131 -5.77 -5.74 13.59
C GLN A 131 -4.26 -5.66 13.41
N LYS A 132 -3.64 -4.71 14.11
CA LYS A 132 -2.18 -4.63 14.20
C LYS A 132 -1.66 -5.80 15.03
N THR A 133 -0.66 -6.51 14.48
CA THR A 133 0.01 -7.64 15.14
C THR A 133 1.46 -7.34 15.53
N GLY A 134 2.07 -6.31 14.92
CA GLY A 134 3.44 -5.91 15.21
C GLY A 134 3.84 -4.61 14.55
N GLU A 135 5.11 -4.27 14.70
CA GLU A 135 5.74 -3.16 13.97
C GLU A 135 7.24 -3.40 13.81
N ILE A 136 7.82 -2.79 12.78
CA ILE A 136 9.26 -2.74 12.53
C ILE A 136 9.67 -1.26 12.54
N ASP A 137 10.53 -0.88 13.48
CA ASP A 137 11.13 0.45 13.53
C ASP A 137 12.30 0.51 12.53
N LEU A 138 12.27 1.50 11.64
CA LEU A 138 13.28 1.67 10.60
C LEU A 138 14.24 2.84 10.87
N SER A 139 14.21 3.42 12.06
CA SER A 139 15.00 4.60 12.43
C SER A 139 16.51 4.41 12.27
N GLU A 140 17.01 3.18 12.44
CA GLU A 140 18.44 2.83 12.23
C GLU A 140 18.88 2.93 10.76
N TYR A 141 17.91 2.93 9.83
CA TYR A 141 18.16 2.99 8.38
C TYR A 141 18.06 4.40 7.81
N ALA A 142 17.78 5.41 8.64
CA ALA A 142 17.77 6.80 8.23
C ALA A 142 19.19 7.30 8.01
N ILE A 143 19.46 7.87 6.83
CA ILE A 143 20.79 8.38 6.46
C ILE A 143 20.70 9.79 5.86
N GLY A 144 21.79 10.58 6.03
CA GLY A 144 21.93 11.88 5.39
C GLY A 144 20.92 12.94 5.84
N LYS A 145 20.35 12.81 7.03
CA LYS A 145 19.35 13.74 7.58
C LYS A 145 19.98 15.03 8.08
N GLU A 146 19.53 16.17 7.55
CA GLU A 146 20.00 17.50 7.96
C GLU A 146 19.43 17.92 9.32
N SER A 147 18.23 17.47 9.64
CA SER A 147 17.50 17.83 10.87
C SER A 147 17.82 16.94 12.08
N GLY A 148 18.63 15.89 11.90
CA GLY A 148 18.83 14.86 12.91
C GLY A 148 17.59 13.96 13.11
N ASP A 149 16.62 14.06 12.26
CA ASP A 149 15.45 13.20 12.19
C ASP A 149 15.89 11.76 11.85
N LYS A 150 15.18 10.80 12.36
CA LYS A 150 15.46 9.38 12.19
C LYS A 150 14.42 8.66 11.35
N ASN A 151 13.71 9.38 10.51
CA ASN A 151 12.71 8.82 9.63
C ASN A 151 13.31 8.52 8.24
N PRO A 152 13.39 7.26 7.78
CA PRO A 152 13.85 6.92 6.44
C PRO A 152 12.75 6.99 5.37
N GLU A 153 11.53 7.40 5.72
CA GLU A 153 10.34 7.52 4.87
C GLU A 153 10.08 6.25 4.03
N PRO A 154 9.64 5.14 4.67
CA PRO A 154 9.31 3.92 3.95
C PRO A 154 8.12 4.13 3.01
N GLY A 155 8.30 3.80 1.74
CA GLY A 155 7.31 3.95 0.68
C GLY A 155 6.83 2.62 0.13
N ALA A 156 6.80 2.53 -1.21
CA ALA A 156 6.37 1.35 -1.92
C ALA A 156 7.18 0.10 -1.53
N SER A 157 6.51 -1.02 -1.48
CA SER A 157 7.13 -2.29 -1.11
C SER A 157 6.54 -3.46 -1.89
N VAL A 158 7.31 -4.53 -2.01
CA VAL A 158 6.92 -5.77 -2.69
C VAL A 158 7.53 -6.96 -1.96
N ILE A 159 6.82 -8.09 -1.97
CA ILE A 159 7.34 -9.36 -1.44
C ILE A 159 7.69 -10.29 -2.59
N ARG A 160 8.88 -10.86 -2.51
CA ARG A 160 9.32 -11.93 -3.40
C ARG A 160 10.17 -12.95 -2.62
N ASP A 161 9.85 -14.22 -2.79
CA ASP A 161 10.58 -15.35 -2.19
C ASP A 161 10.78 -15.19 -0.66
N GLY A 162 9.75 -14.72 0.05
CA GLY A 162 9.79 -14.50 1.50
C GLY A 162 10.62 -13.29 1.95
N ILE A 163 10.98 -12.42 1.03
CA ILE A 163 11.69 -11.17 1.31
C ILE A 163 10.78 -9.99 0.96
N LEU A 164 10.56 -9.10 1.91
CA LEU A 164 9.93 -7.81 1.71
C LEU A 164 11.01 -6.78 1.32
N TYR A 165 10.85 -6.19 0.15
CA TYR A 165 11.67 -5.09 -0.36
C TYR A 165 10.95 -3.79 -0.12
N VAL A 166 11.53 -2.87 0.63
CA VAL A 166 10.94 -1.59 1.00
C VAL A 166 11.78 -0.45 0.45
N GLY A 167 11.22 0.36 -0.42
CA GLY A 167 11.85 1.61 -0.86
C GLY A 167 11.87 2.62 0.27
N LEU A 168 13.02 3.28 0.47
CA LEU A 168 13.19 4.35 1.46
C LEU A 168 13.51 5.65 0.72
N ALA A 169 12.68 6.68 0.92
CA ALA A 169 12.87 7.97 0.24
C ALA A 169 14.07 8.74 0.78
N GLN A 170 14.39 8.58 2.05
CA GLN A 170 15.58 9.20 2.68
C GLN A 170 15.63 10.72 2.50
N ASP A 171 14.51 11.40 2.66
CA ASP A 171 14.50 12.85 2.56
C ASP A 171 15.47 13.49 3.58
N LYS A 172 16.34 14.40 3.13
CA LYS A 172 17.25 15.16 4.01
C LYS A 172 16.50 16.08 4.95
N SER A 173 15.45 16.67 4.41
CA SER A 173 14.46 17.50 5.07
C SER A 173 13.15 17.35 4.31
N GLN A 174 12.06 17.87 4.83
CA GLN A 174 10.74 17.71 4.22
C GLN A 174 10.77 18.04 2.71
N PHE A 175 10.47 17.04 1.88
CA PHE A 175 10.46 17.11 0.40
C PHE A 175 11.80 17.47 -0.26
N ASN A 176 12.92 17.28 0.43
CA ASN A 176 14.25 17.45 -0.12
C ASN A 176 14.94 16.09 -0.21
N PRO A 177 14.85 15.40 -1.35
CA PRO A 177 15.34 14.04 -1.47
C PRO A 177 16.86 13.95 -1.30
N ASN A 178 17.32 12.91 -0.64
CA ASN A 178 18.73 12.55 -0.61
C ASN A 178 19.18 12.05 -1.99
N THR A 179 20.47 12.05 -2.25
CA THR A 179 21.03 11.42 -3.45
C THR A 179 21.12 9.91 -3.25
N GLY A 180 20.58 9.18 -4.19
CA GLY A 180 20.64 7.71 -4.20
C GLY A 180 19.26 7.05 -4.04
N ALA A 181 19.24 5.80 -4.41
CA ALA A 181 18.11 4.89 -4.27
C ALA A 181 18.40 3.92 -3.11
N TYR A 182 17.45 3.72 -2.22
CA TYR A 182 17.63 2.88 -1.05
C TYR A 182 16.50 1.87 -0.95
N VAL A 183 16.85 0.60 -0.81
CA VAL A 183 15.89 -0.49 -0.64
C VAL A 183 16.32 -1.33 0.58
N LEU A 184 15.45 -1.42 1.55
CA LEU A 184 15.65 -2.28 2.71
C LEU A 184 15.01 -3.65 2.45
N LEU A 185 15.77 -4.71 2.68
CA LEU A 185 15.33 -6.10 2.59
C LEU A 185 14.99 -6.61 3.98
N ILE A 186 13.81 -7.20 4.12
CA ILE A 186 13.30 -7.73 5.39
C ILE A 186 12.83 -9.17 5.15
N ASP A 187 13.25 -10.09 6.01
CA ASP A 187 12.76 -11.48 6.00
C ASP A 187 11.33 -11.52 6.53
N THR A 188 10.36 -11.95 5.71
CA THR A 188 8.94 -11.93 6.11
C THR A 188 8.61 -12.99 7.16
N LYS A 189 9.43 -14.01 7.32
CA LYS A 189 9.22 -15.06 8.31
C LYS A 189 9.60 -14.61 9.72
N THR A 190 10.63 -13.77 9.83
CA THR A 190 11.16 -13.30 11.11
C THR A 190 10.86 -11.85 11.41
N ASP A 191 10.39 -11.09 10.43
CA ASP A 191 10.17 -9.63 10.45
C ASP A 191 11.45 -8.84 10.78
N LYS A 192 12.60 -9.39 10.40
CA LYS A 192 13.89 -8.75 10.68
C LYS A 192 14.53 -8.22 9.41
N PRO A 193 15.07 -6.99 9.46
CA PRO A 193 15.90 -6.48 8.40
C PRO A 193 17.12 -7.37 8.13
N ILE A 194 17.39 -7.62 6.85
CA ILE A 194 18.54 -8.40 6.39
C ILE A 194 19.68 -7.49 6.00
N LYS A 195 19.40 -6.53 5.11
CA LYS A 195 20.36 -5.55 4.60
C LYS A 195 19.66 -4.40 3.91
N MET A 196 20.35 -3.29 3.78
CA MET A 196 19.96 -2.19 2.89
C MET A 196 20.83 -2.20 1.64
N ILE A 197 20.21 -2.05 0.49
CA ILE A 197 20.88 -1.85 -0.81
C ILE A 197 20.78 -0.37 -1.15
N SER A 198 21.85 0.20 -1.69
CA SER A 198 21.85 1.58 -2.16
C SER A 198 22.47 1.69 -3.54
N ASP A 199 21.96 2.60 -4.35
CA ASP A 199 22.52 2.98 -5.64
C ASP A 199 22.62 4.50 -5.75
N ASN A 200 23.83 5.02 -5.71
CA ASN A 200 24.09 6.45 -5.74
C ASN A 200 23.98 7.08 -7.14
N ARG A 201 23.68 6.29 -8.18
CA ARG A 201 23.46 6.78 -9.55
C ARG A 201 22.04 7.28 -9.76
N ALA A 202 21.12 6.96 -8.88
CA ALA A 202 19.72 7.37 -8.97
C ALA A 202 19.41 8.47 -7.95
N THR A 203 18.52 9.37 -8.32
CA THR A 203 17.90 10.32 -7.41
C THR A 203 16.48 9.85 -7.16
N MET A 204 16.19 9.31 -6.00
CA MET A 204 14.91 8.75 -5.61
C MET A 204 14.61 7.34 -6.15
N ALA A 205 14.72 6.34 -5.30
CA ALA A 205 14.06 5.07 -5.54
C ALA A 205 12.60 5.20 -5.12
N THR A 206 11.77 5.45 -6.05
CA THR A 206 10.45 4.90 -5.95
C THR A 206 10.59 3.42 -6.32
N ALA A 207 10.46 2.53 -5.35
CA ALA A 207 10.26 1.13 -5.66
C ALA A 207 8.89 1.03 -6.32
N TYR A 208 8.84 1.31 -7.61
CA TYR A 208 7.69 0.96 -8.40
C TYR A 208 7.82 -0.52 -8.71
N GLU A 209 6.70 -1.18 -8.50
CA GLU A 209 6.41 -2.48 -8.97
C GLU A 209 7.18 -2.81 -10.24
N TYR A 210 8.02 -3.79 -10.14
CA TYR A 210 8.52 -4.49 -11.30
C TYR A 210 7.59 -5.67 -11.53
N SER A 211 6.61 -5.50 -12.41
CA SER A 211 5.96 -6.62 -13.06
C SER A 211 6.95 -7.22 -14.06
N GLY A 212 7.96 -7.88 -13.54
CA GLY A 212 8.91 -8.61 -14.36
C GLY A 212 8.31 -9.94 -14.75
N ASP A 213 8.33 -10.22 -16.04
CA ASP A 213 8.13 -11.55 -16.63
C ASP A 213 9.16 -12.56 -16.09
#